data_8b843d8d0426ef5933c48ee5684706cf
#
_entry.id   8b843d8d0426ef5933c48ee5684706cf
#
_cell.length_a   1.000
_cell.length_b   1.000
_cell.length_c   1.000
_cell.angle_alpha   90.00
_cell.angle_beta   90.00
_cell.angle_gamma   90.00
#
_symmetry.space_group_name_H-M   'P 1'
#
loop_
_entity.id
_entity.type
_entity.pdbx_description
1 polymer ?
#
loop_
_entity_poly.entity_id
_entity_poly.type
_entity_poly.pdbx_seq_one_letter_code
_entity_poly.pdbx_strand_id
1 'polypeptide(L)'
;MLARPATPGAGRLLRIDGPSGSGKTTLARAVSRLALQRQVGCRVLHMDAMYDGWDGLPSVRTQLETLLPPLSEGRSGRYRVYDWRLGRYRRTVQVAPVPLLVLEGVGSGHPAYDHLGTVLVWVHAPPALRRARALARDGADYEPHWEAWARSEAEVLARDRTPERADLVVDGASGEVSPAGR
;
A
#
# COMPACT_ATOMS: atom_id res chain seq x y z
N MET A 1 4.74 -10.89 -12.48
CA MET A 1 4.90 -11.04 -11.03
C MET A 1 5.00 -12.49 -10.56
N LEU A 2 4.06 -13.37 -10.86
CA LEU A 2 4.12 -14.79 -10.43
C LEU A 2 5.34 -15.56 -10.95
N ALA A 3 5.95 -15.09 -12.04
CA ALA A 3 7.21 -15.66 -12.57
C ALA A 3 8.46 -15.24 -11.78
N ARG A 4 8.39 -14.20 -10.93
CA ARG A 4 9.52 -13.81 -10.07
C ARG A 4 9.62 -14.75 -8.87
N PRO A 5 10.84 -14.97 -8.31
CA PRO A 5 11.02 -15.79 -7.11
C PRO A 5 10.15 -15.28 -5.95
N ALA A 6 9.79 -16.20 -5.06
CA ALA A 6 9.22 -15.81 -3.76
C ALA A 6 10.29 -15.10 -2.93
N THR A 7 9.90 -14.02 -2.26
CA THR A 7 10.81 -13.22 -1.42
C THR A 7 10.45 -13.30 0.05
N PRO A 8 9.18 -13.18 0.50
CA PRO A 8 8.82 -13.39 1.89
C PRO A 8 8.47 -14.88 2.12
N GLY A 9 9.40 -15.65 2.68
CA GLY A 9 9.20 -17.08 2.90
C GLY A 9 8.88 -17.80 1.58
N ALA A 10 7.73 -18.50 1.51
CA ALA A 10 7.24 -19.15 0.29
C ALA A 10 6.32 -18.24 -0.56
N GLY A 11 6.05 -17.01 -0.11
CA GLY A 11 5.10 -16.09 -0.75
C GLY A 11 5.76 -14.99 -1.57
N ARG A 12 4.92 -14.18 -2.20
CA ARG A 12 5.30 -12.97 -2.95
C ARG A 12 4.65 -11.76 -2.34
N LEU A 13 5.40 -10.66 -2.23
CA LEU A 13 4.90 -9.38 -1.74
C LEU A 13 4.81 -8.38 -2.90
N LEU A 14 3.58 -8.01 -3.26
CA LEU A 14 3.29 -6.89 -4.13
C LEU A 14 3.02 -5.66 -3.27
N ARG A 15 3.81 -4.60 -3.44
CA ARG A 15 3.58 -3.31 -2.81
C ARG A 15 3.06 -2.34 -3.86
N ILE A 16 1.94 -1.68 -3.56
CA ILE A 16 1.31 -0.70 -4.45
C ILE A 16 1.27 0.63 -3.71
N ASP A 17 2.18 1.52 -4.05
CA ASP A 17 2.35 2.81 -3.41
C ASP A 17 1.99 3.96 -4.36
N GLY A 18 1.78 5.13 -3.78
CA GLY A 18 1.40 6.33 -4.51
C GLY A 18 0.47 7.21 -3.67
N PRO A 19 0.25 8.46 -4.05
CA PRO A 19 -0.54 9.40 -3.27
C PRO A 19 -2.02 9.03 -3.24
N SER A 20 -2.76 9.58 -2.26
CA SER A 20 -4.22 9.38 -2.12
C SER A 20 -4.98 9.76 -3.39
N GLY A 21 -6.02 8.98 -3.73
CA GLY A 21 -6.83 9.18 -4.93
C GLY A 21 -6.18 8.73 -6.24
N SER A 22 -4.94 8.17 -6.23
CA SER A 22 -4.23 7.76 -7.45
C SER A 22 -4.79 6.49 -8.11
N GLY A 23 -5.57 5.64 -7.40
CA GLY A 23 -6.14 4.41 -7.95
C GLY A 23 -5.53 3.11 -7.43
N LYS A 24 -4.67 3.15 -6.41
CA LYS A 24 -4.03 1.99 -5.77
C LYS A 24 -5.00 0.86 -5.43
N THR A 25 -6.09 1.20 -4.75
CA THR A 25 -7.11 0.23 -4.32
C THR A 25 -7.82 -0.42 -5.52
N THR A 26 -8.03 0.32 -6.61
CA THR A 26 -8.57 -0.23 -7.86
C THR A 26 -7.62 -1.27 -8.46
N LEU A 27 -6.33 -0.96 -8.51
CA LEU A 27 -5.30 -1.89 -8.98
C LEU A 27 -5.21 -3.13 -8.07
N ALA A 28 -5.20 -2.93 -6.74
CA ALA A 28 -5.15 -4.05 -5.80
C ALA A 28 -6.34 -5.00 -5.94
N ARG A 29 -7.54 -4.47 -6.16
CA ARG A 29 -8.74 -5.26 -6.44
C ARG A 29 -8.63 -6.03 -7.76
N ALA A 30 -8.07 -5.42 -8.80
CA ALA A 30 -7.87 -6.10 -10.08
C ALA A 30 -6.87 -7.26 -9.94
N VAL A 31 -5.75 -7.05 -9.22
CA VAL A 31 -4.78 -8.09 -8.91
C VAL A 31 -5.40 -9.23 -8.11
N SER A 32 -6.18 -8.91 -7.08
CA SER A 32 -6.86 -9.93 -6.26
C SER A 32 -7.84 -10.78 -7.07
N ARG A 33 -8.63 -10.15 -7.96
CA ARG A 33 -9.52 -10.87 -8.88
C ARG A 33 -8.77 -11.80 -9.83
N LEU A 34 -7.65 -11.33 -10.39
CA LEU A 34 -6.80 -12.14 -11.27
C LEU A 34 -6.16 -13.32 -10.52
N ALA A 35 -5.74 -13.11 -9.27
CA ALA A 35 -5.22 -14.17 -8.43
C ALA A 35 -6.27 -15.25 -8.18
N LEU A 36 -7.51 -14.86 -7.87
CA LEU A 36 -8.64 -15.78 -7.69
C LEU A 36 -8.91 -16.60 -8.97
N GLN A 37 -8.95 -15.96 -10.14
CA GLN A 37 -9.13 -16.65 -11.42
C GLN A 37 -8.02 -17.67 -11.71
N ARG A 38 -6.83 -17.44 -11.19
CA ARG A 38 -5.66 -18.33 -11.32
C ARG A 38 -5.48 -19.28 -10.15
N GLN A 39 -6.46 -19.34 -9.24
CA GLN A 39 -6.44 -20.20 -8.05
C GLN A 39 -5.22 -19.95 -7.15
N VAL A 40 -4.71 -18.71 -7.12
CA VAL A 40 -3.61 -18.30 -6.26
C VAL A 40 -4.16 -17.67 -4.98
N GLY A 41 -3.81 -18.22 -3.83
CA GLY A 41 -4.16 -17.65 -2.53
C GLY A 41 -3.61 -16.22 -2.42
N CYS A 42 -4.50 -15.24 -2.27
CA CYS A 42 -4.17 -13.82 -2.24
C CYS A 42 -4.80 -13.14 -1.03
N ARG A 43 -4.03 -12.27 -0.37
CA ARG A 43 -4.54 -11.38 0.68
C ARG A 43 -4.15 -9.95 0.36
N VAL A 44 -5.12 -9.04 0.42
CA VAL A 44 -4.90 -7.60 0.29
C VAL A 44 -4.94 -6.96 1.67
N LEU A 45 -3.95 -6.14 1.97
CA LEU A 45 -3.90 -5.31 3.17
C LEU A 45 -3.85 -3.85 2.76
N HIS A 46 -4.70 -3.04 3.40
CA HIS A 46 -4.82 -1.61 3.18
C HIS A 46 -4.07 -0.85 4.28
N MET A 47 -3.12 -0.01 3.89
CA MET A 47 -2.35 0.83 4.82
C MET A 47 -3.24 1.80 5.59
N ASP A 48 -4.37 2.21 5.00
CA ASP A 48 -5.36 3.09 5.64
C ASP A 48 -5.88 2.54 6.97
N ALA A 49 -5.86 1.22 7.15
CA ALA A 49 -6.20 0.58 8.41
C ALA A 49 -5.06 0.60 9.45
N MET A 50 -3.87 1.06 9.08
CA MET A 50 -2.66 0.97 9.91
C MET A 50 -2.18 2.32 10.44
N TYR A 51 -2.60 3.44 9.83
CA TYR A 51 -2.18 4.77 10.30
C TYR A 51 -2.76 5.10 11.68
N ASP A 52 -2.01 5.84 12.48
CA ASP A 52 -2.46 6.36 13.78
C ASP A 52 -3.13 7.74 13.58
N GLY A 53 -4.31 7.71 12.96
CA GLY A 53 -5.02 8.93 12.57
C GLY A 53 -4.35 9.70 11.43
N TRP A 54 -4.71 10.97 11.33
CA TRP A 54 -4.27 11.84 10.24
C TRP A 54 -2.77 12.16 10.27
N ASP A 55 -2.15 12.09 11.45
CA ASP A 55 -0.71 12.33 11.62
C ASP A 55 0.11 11.03 11.62
N GLY A 56 -0.54 9.89 11.44
CA GLY A 56 0.09 8.57 11.59
C GLY A 56 0.95 8.10 10.42
N LEU A 57 0.91 8.78 9.28
CA LEU A 57 1.63 8.35 8.08
C LEU A 57 3.16 8.27 8.29
N PRO A 58 3.84 9.26 8.88
CA PRO A 58 5.31 9.18 9.08
C PRO A 58 5.75 8.02 9.97
N SER A 59 4.89 7.54 10.87
CA SER A 59 5.17 6.48 11.83
C SER A 59 4.66 5.09 11.42
N VAL A 60 4.00 4.96 10.25
CA VAL A 60 3.38 3.70 9.80
C VAL A 60 4.36 2.54 9.67
N ARG A 61 5.65 2.85 9.52
CA ARG A 61 6.71 1.85 9.53
C ARG A 61 6.64 0.91 10.74
N THR A 62 6.25 1.39 11.92
CA THR A 62 6.12 0.58 13.13
C THR A 62 5.12 -0.58 12.98
N GLN A 63 4.09 -0.41 12.14
CA GLN A 63 3.14 -1.48 11.80
C GLN A 63 3.78 -2.50 10.85
N LEU A 64 4.60 -2.04 9.91
CA LEU A 64 5.29 -2.91 8.96
C LEU A 64 6.37 -3.76 9.63
N GLU A 65 7.02 -3.24 10.68
CA GLU A 65 8.03 -3.97 11.47
C GLU A 65 7.47 -5.21 12.16
N THR A 66 6.22 -5.17 12.60
CA THR A 66 5.56 -6.32 13.22
C THR A 66 4.84 -7.23 12.22
N LEU A 67 4.69 -6.76 10.98
CA LEU A 67 3.97 -7.47 9.93
C LEU A 67 4.91 -8.22 8.98
N LEU A 68 5.86 -7.51 8.33
CA LEU A 68 6.61 -8.06 7.20
C LEU A 68 7.77 -9.00 7.57
N PRO A 69 8.64 -8.70 8.57
CA PRO A 69 9.72 -9.60 8.92
C PRO A 69 9.24 -10.99 9.37
N PRO A 70 8.24 -11.15 10.24
CA PRO A 70 7.75 -12.49 10.57
C PRO A 70 7.22 -13.26 9.36
N LEU A 71 6.52 -12.58 8.43
CA LEU A 71 6.04 -13.21 7.20
C LEU A 71 7.17 -13.69 6.30
N SER A 72 8.29 -12.96 6.25
CA SER A 72 9.48 -13.37 5.49
C SER A 72 10.13 -14.63 6.04
N GLU A 73 9.93 -14.91 7.32
CA GLU A 73 10.42 -16.11 8.01
C GLU A 73 9.37 -17.26 7.99
N GLY A 74 8.27 -17.11 7.26
CA GLY A 74 7.19 -18.10 7.22
C GLY A 74 6.30 -18.12 8.46
N ARG A 75 6.43 -17.13 9.35
CA ARG A 75 5.62 -16.97 10.57
C ARG A 75 4.51 -15.95 10.35
N SER A 76 3.45 -16.01 11.16
CA SER A 76 2.39 -15.00 11.13
C SER A 76 2.91 -13.64 11.58
N GLY A 77 2.69 -12.61 10.74
CA GLY A 77 2.85 -11.22 11.09
C GLY A 77 1.60 -10.64 11.76
N ARG A 78 1.69 -9.42 12.26
CA ARG A 78 0.55 -8.74 12.91
C ARG A 78 0.62 -7.23 12.67
N TYR A 79 -0.55 -6.60 12.66
CA TYR A 79 -0.68 -5.14 12.68
C TYR A 79 -1.91 -4.75 13.49
N ARG A 80 -1.93 -3.49 13.97
CA ARG A 80 -3.08 -2.92 14.67
C ARG A 80 -4.00 -2.23 13.67
N VAL A 81 -5.31 -2.42 13.83
CA VAL A 81 -6.33 -1.77 13.02
C VAL A 81 -6.80 -0.50 13.73
N TYR A 82 -6.63 0.61 13.06
CA TYR A 82 -7.13 1.90 13.50
C TYR A 82 -8.62 2.05 13.16
N ASP A 83 -9.39 2.52 14.11
CA ASP A 83 -10.80 2.85 13.94
C ASP A 83 -10.92 4.38 13.79
N TRP A 84 -11.15 4.82 12.56
CA TRP A 84 -11.23 6.25 12.21
C TRP A 84 -12.38 6.99 12.89
N ARG A 85 -13.47 6.27 13.24
CA ARG A 85 -14.61 6.85 13.97
C ARG A 85 -14.30 7.06 15.46
N LEU A 86 -13.55 6.11 16.04
CA LEU A 86 -13.18 6.14 17.45
C LEU A 86 -11.86 6.89 17.70
N GLY A 87 -11.11 7.25 16.66
CA GLY A 87 -9.83 7.93 16.77
C GLY A 87 -8.76 7.12 17.51
N ARG A 88 -8.80 5.78 17.42
CA ARG A 88 -7.85 4.91 18.14
C ARG A 88 -7.71 3.53 17.52
N TYR A 89 -6.62 2.85 17.85
CA TYR A 89 -6.48 1.43 17.52
C TYR A 89 -7.49 0.59 18.30
N ARG A 90 -8.20 -0.30 17.59
CA ARG A 90 -9.27 -1.11 18.15
C ARG A 90 -8.86 -2.56 18.37
N ARG A 91 -8.11 -3.15 17.47
CA ARG A 91 -7.74 -4.56 17.50
C ARG A 91 -6.40 -4.81 16.80
N THR A 92 -5.79 -5.95 17.14
CA THR A 92 -4.66 -6.50 16.39
C THR A 92 -5.16 -7.61 15.47
N VAL A 93 -4.69 -7.61 14.23
CA VAL A 93 -4.96 -8.64 13.23
C VAL A 93 -3.70 -9.45 13.00
N GLN A 94 -3.83 -10.78 13.07
CA GLN A 94 -2.79 -11.70 12.63
C GLN A 94 -2.94 -11.99 11.14
N VAL A 95 -1.82 -12.07 10.45
CA VAL A 95 -1.71 -12.35 9.02
C VAL A 95 -0.84 -13.59 8.86
N ALA A 96 -1.44 -14.70 8.48
CA ALA A 96 -0.69 -15.90 8.12
C ALA A 96 0.01 -15.71 6.76
N PRO A 97 1.14 -16.38 6.50
CA PRO A 97 1.75 -16.43 5.19
C PRO A 97 0.77 -16.88 4.11
N VAL A 98 0.82 -16.21 2.95
CA VAL A 98 -0.01 -16.52 1.78
C VAL A 98 0.85 -16.49 0.51
N PRO A 99 0.47 -17.22 -0.57
CA PRO A 99 1.21 -17.22 -1.83
C PRO A 99 1.39 -15.83 -2.44
N LEU A 100 0.41 -14.93 -2.27
CA LEU A 100 0.47 -13.55 -2.72
C LEU A 100 -0.09 -12.60 -1.64
N LEU A 101 0.78 -11.80 -1.06
CA LEU A 101 0.40 -10.67 -0.23
C LEU A 101 0.44 -9.39 -1.07
N VAL A 102 -0.66 -8.65 -1.09
CA VAL A 102 -0.74 -7.30 -1.66
C VAL A 102 -0.83 -6.31 -0.51
N LEU A 103 0.14 -5.44 -0.39
CA LEU A 103 0.14 -4.31 0.54
C LEU A 103 -0.05 -3.03 -0.26
N GLU A 104 -1.17 -2.34 -0.07
CA GLU A 104 -1.49 -1.13 -0.81
C GLU A 104 -1.78 0.06 0.11
N GLY A 105 -1.32 1.22 -0.31
CA GLY A 105 -1.50 2.50 0.38
C GLY A 105 -0.22 3.29 0.45
N VAL A 106 -0.32 4.54 0.88
CA VAL A 106 0.82 5.46 1.01
C VAL A 106 1.84 4.89 1.99
N GLY A 107 3.12 4.86 1.61
CA GLY A 107 4.20 4.33 2.45
C GLY A 107 4.32 2.80 2.45
N SER A 108 3.52 2.08 1.63
CA SER A 108 3.72 0.64 1.43
C SER A 108 5.06 0.32 0.77
N GLY A 109 5.62 1.29 0.04
CA GLY A 109 6.92 1.23 -0.61
C GLY A 109 8.11 1.60 0.27
N HIS A 110 7.99 1.61 1.60
CA HIS A 110 9.08 2.00 2.51
C HIS A 110 10.37 1.21 2.22
N PRO A 111 11.54 1.89 2.06
CA PRO A 111 12.79 1.30 1.55
C PRO A 111 13.37 0.19 2.45
N ALA A 112 13.13 0.25 3.76
CA ALA A 112 13.60 -0.77 4.70
C ALA A 112 13.13 -2.20 4.34
N TYR A 113 12.09 -2.33 3.52
CA TYR A 113 11.49 -3.63 3.15
C TYR A 113 11.66 -3.96 1.66
N ASP A 114 12.58 -3.30 0.94
CA ASP A 114 12.84 -3.58 -0.48
C ASP A 114 13.33 -5.01 -0.69
N HIS A 115 14.16 -5.51 0.21
CA HIS A 115 14.67 -6.88 0.16
C HIS A 115 13.57 -7.95 0.33
N LEU A 116 12.40 -7.59 0.88
CA LEU A 116 11.24 -8.48 1.02
C LEU A 116 10.24 -8.32 -0.12
N GLY A 117 10.31 -7.23 -0.87
CA GLY A 117 9.38 -6.92 -1.95
C GLY A 117 9.67 -7.72 -3.21
N THR A 118 8.67 -8.42 -3.75
CA THR A 118 8.80 -9.07 -5.07
C THR A 118 8.61 -8.06 -6.20
N VAL A 119 7.67 -7.13 -6.05
CA VAL A 119 7.39 -6.05 -6.99
C VAL A 119 6.91 -4.83 -6.22
N LEU A 120 7.44 -3.67 -6.57
CA LEU A 120 6.96 -2.36 -6.15
C LEU A 120 6.31 -1.65 -7.34
N VAL A 121 5.07 -1.24 -7.18
CA VAL A 121 4.31 -0.48 -8.19
C VAL A 121 4.07 0.93 -7.65
N TRP A 122 4.42 1.92 -8.46
CA TRP A 122 4.06 3.31 -8.25
C TRP A 122 2.79 3.65 -9.04
N VAL A 123 1.77 4.15 -8.36
CA VAL A 123 0.53 4.60 -9.01
C VAL A 123 0.40 6.11 -8.84
N HIS A 124 0.35 6.84 -9.95
CA HIS A 124 0.16 8.30 -9.93
C HIS A 124 -1.12 8.71 -10.67
N ALA A 125 -1.57 9.91 -10.42
CA ALA A 125 -2.62 10.57 -11.20
C ALA A 125 -2.51 12.10 -10.97
N PRO A 126 -3.08 12.92 -11.87
CA PRO A 126 -3.09 14.38 -11.72
C PRO A 126 -3.69 14.82 -10.37
N PRO A 127 -3.13 15.84 -9.69
CA PRO A 127 -3.58 16.26 -8.36
C PRO A 127 -5.07 16.58 -8.28
N ALA A 128 -5.62 17.29 -9.26
CA ALA A 128 -7.04 17.63 -9.31
C ALA A 128 -7.94 16.37 -9.36
N LEU A 129 -7.56 15.36 -10.16
CA LEU A 129 -8.29 14.10 -10.24
C LEU A 129 -8.21 13.31 -8.93
N ARG A 130 -7.03 13.28 -8.29
CA ARG A 130 -6.84 12.63 -7.00
C ARG A 130 -7.72 13.23 -5.91
N ARG A 131 -7.73 14.59 -5.83
CA ARG A 131 -8.58 15.32 -4.87
C ARG A 131 -10.06 15.01 -5.10
N ALA A 132 -10.52 15.12 -6.33
CA ALA A 132 -11.91 14.81 -6.68
C ALA A 132 -12.32 13.39 -6.28
N ARG A 133 -11.47 12.39 -6.56
CA ARG A 133 -11.72 10.99 -6.21
C ARG A 133 -11.72 10.74 -4.70
N ALA A 134 -10.79 11.36 -3.98
CA ALA A 134 -10.69 11.22 -2.53
C ALA A 134 -11.92 11.81 -1.83
N LEU A 135 -12.33 13.03 -2.21
CA LEU A 135 -13.51 13.67 -1.65
C LEU A 135 -14.83 12.93 -2.02
N ALA A 136 -14.91 12.41 -3.23
CA ALA A 136 -16.08 11.61 -3.64
C ALA A 136 -16.19 10.29 -2.86
N ARG A 137 -15.06 9.70 -2.43
CA ARG A 137 -15.03 8.46 -1.65
C ARG A 137 -15.31 8.69 -0.16
N ASP A 138 -14.64 9.68 0.45
CA ASP A 138 -14.56 9.84 1.90
C ASP A 138 -15.41 11.02 2.42
N GLY A 139 -15.88 11.88 1.51
CA GLY A 139 -16.86 12.93 1.84
C GLY A 139 -16.30 14.08 2.68
N ALA A 140 -17.23 14.73 3.40
CA ALA A 140 -16.95 15.93 4.19
C ALA A 140 -15.97 15.68 5.35
N ASP A 141 -15.87 14.46 5.86
CA ASP A 141 -14.97 14.13 6.97
C ASP A 141 -13.49 14.18 6.53
N TYR A 142 -13.21 14.00 5.25
CA TYR A 142 -11.85 14.03 4.70
C TYR A 142 -11.43 15.44 4.25
N GLU A 143 -12.36 16.25 3.81
CA GLU A 143 -12.04 17.56 3.21
C GLU A 143 -11.18 18.47 4.10
N PRO A 144 -11.44 18.60 5.41
CA PRO A 144 -10.61 19.43 6.30
C PRO A 144 -9.17 18.93 6.44
N HIS A 145 -8.95 17.64 6.22
CA HIS A 145 -7.64 16.98 6.40
C HIS A 145 -6.84 16.87 5.11
N TRP A 146 -7.46 17.11 3.96
CA TRP A 146 -6.85 16.88 2.64
C TRP A 146 -5.49 17.55 2.48
N GLU A 147 -5.39 18.86 2.76
CA GLU A 147 -4.17 19.62 2.54
C GLU A 147 -3.01 19.18 3.46
N ALA A 148 -3.32 18.91 4.74
CA ALA A 148 -2.34 18.43 5.70
C ALA A 148 -1.86 17.02 5.33
N TRP A 149 -2.79 16.15 4.98
CA TRP A 149 -2.49 14.80 4.53
C TRP A 149 -1.66 14.79 3.24
N ALA A 150 -2.03 15.59 2.24
CA ALA A 150 -1.31 15.68 0.98
C ALA A 150 0.14 16.18 1.15
N ARG A 151 0.40 17.10 2.10
CA ARG A 151 1.77 17.51 2.46
C ARG A 151 2.54 16.36 3.10
N SER A 152 1.95 15.67 4.08
CA SER A 152 2.59 14.50 4.74
C SER A 152 2.90 13.39 3.74
N GLU A 153 1.99 13.11 2.78
CA GLU A 153 2.25 12.18 1.68
C GLU A 153 3.46 12.59 0.85
N ALA A 154 3.49 13.87 0.43
CA ALA A 154 4.58 14.38 -0.39
C ALA A 154 5.94 14.25 0.30
N GLU A 155 6.01 14.56 1.61
CA GLU A 155 7.22 14.42 2.42
C GLU A 155 7.67 12.96 2.53
N VAL A 156 6.75 12.05 2.87
CA VAL A 156 7.05 10.62 3.02
C VAL A 156 7.49 10.01 1.68
N LEU A 157 6.78 10.30 0.60
CA LEU A 157 7.08 9.75 -0.72
C LEU A 157 8.40 10.29 -1.29
N ALA A 158 8.72 11.58 -1.03
CA ALA A 158 9.99 12.18 -1.40
C ALA A 158 11.16 11.59 -0.59
N ARG A 159 11.00 11.49 0.73
CA ARG A 159 11.99 10.85 1.61
C ARG A 159 12.30 9.42 1.19
N ASP A 160 11.25 8.65 0.92
CA ASP A 160 11.36 7.23 0.59
C ASP A 160 11.71 7.00 -0.89
N ARG A 161 11.70 8.04 -1.73
CA ARG A 161 12.02 7.99 -3.16
C ARG A 161 11.29 6.86 -3.89
N THR A 162 10.02 6.67 -3.56
CA THR A 162 9.24 5.52 -4.03
C THR A 162 9.10 5.48 -5.57
N PRO A 163 8.87 6.62 -6.27
CA PRO A 163 8.80 6.61 -7.73
C PRO A 163 10.04 6.05 -8.41
N GLU A 164 11.24 6.44 -7.92
CA GLU A 164 12.53 6.05 -8.52
C GLU A 164 12.89 4.58 -8.25
N ARG A 165 12.33 4.01 -7.18
CA ARG A 165 12.59 2.61 -6.78
C ARG A 165 11.56 1.62 -7.30
N ALA A 166 10.48 2.11 -7.87
CA ALA A 166 9.42 1.27 -8.40
C ALA A 166 9.93 0.35 -9.54
N ASP A 167 9.35 -0.82 -9.65
CA ASP A 167 9.55 -1.71 -10.80
C ASP A 167 8.63 -1.32 -11.97
N LEU A 168 7.42 -0.87 -11.63
CA LEU A 168 6.36 -0.49 -12.57
C LEU A 168 5.73 0.83 -12.15
N VAL A 169 5.36 1.61 -13.15
CA VAL A 169 4.57 2.83 -12.99
C VAL A 169 3.21 2.63 -13.62
N VAL A 170 2.17 3.04 -12.93
CA VAL A 170 0.79 3.00 -13.42
C VAL A 170 0.21 4.41 -13.43
N ASP A 171 -0.23 4.86 -14.58
CA ASP A 171 -1.07 6.05 -14.69
C ASP A 171 -2.50 5.67 -14.23
N GLY A 172 -2.88 6.15 -13.08
CA GLY A 172 -4.20 5.87 -12.52
C GLY A 172 -5.34 6.62 -13.21
N ALA A 173 -5.06 7.52 -14.16
CA ALA A 173 -6.09 8.16 -14.98
C ALA A 173 -6.42 7.32 -16.20
N SER A 174 -5.41 6.86 -16.95
CA SER A 174 -5.58 6.05 -18.16
C SER A 174 -5.58 4.54 -17.90
N GLY A 175 -4.94 4.09 -16.82
CA GLY A 175 -4.67 2.67 -16.55
C GLY A 175 -3.44 2.14 -17.28
N GLU A 176 -2.68 3.00 -17.96
CA GLU A 176 -1.46 2.62 -18.66
C GLU A 176 -0.40 2.12 -17.67
N VAL A 177 0.30 1.06 -18.04
CA VAL A 177 1.36 0.45 -17.23
C VAL A 177 2.66 0.51 -18.01
N SER A 178 3.69 1.08 -17.42
CA SER A 178 5.03 1.14 -17.99
C SER A 178 6.09 0.61 -17.01
N PRO A 179 7.22 0.07 -17.50
CA PRO A 179 8.39 -0.14 -16.65
C PRO A 179 8.84 1.20 -16.05
N ALA A 180 9.27 1.21 -14.79
CA ALA A 180 9.93 2.40 -14.28
C ALA A 180 11.26 2.61 -15.03
N GLY A 181 11.50 3.83 -15.48
CA GLY A 181 12.78 4.19 -16.12
C GLY A 181 13.91 4.06 -15.09
N ARG A 182 14.73 3.05 -15.23
CA ARG A 182 16.01 2.90 -14.51
C ARG A 182 17.12 3.48 -15.33
#